data_05768ee9a768247efbf9266e5f3312ec
#
_entry.id   05768ee9a768247efbf9266e5f3312ec
#
_cell.length_a   1.000
_cell.length_b   1.000
_cell.length_c   1.000
_cell.angle_alpha   90.00
_cell.angle_beta   90.00
_cell.angle_gamma   90.00
#
_symmetry.space_group_name_H-M   'P 1'
#
loop_
_entity.id
_entity.type
_entity.pdbx_description
1 polymer ?
#
loop_
_entity_poly.entity_id
_entity_poly.type
_entity_poly.pdbx_seq_one_letter_code
_entity_poly.pdbx_strand_id
1 'polypeptide(L)'
;MEILELKKHANDVRKGIIEAVHGAKAGHPGGSLSAADIFTYLYFEEMNIDPANPKKEDRDRFVLSKGHTAPGLYSALANRGYFPVADLPTLRHLGSYLQGHPCLQHVPGVDMSSGSLGQGISAAVGMALGARLSGKDFRVYTLLGDGEIEEGQVWEAAMFAGHRKLDNLVVIVDNNGLQIDGRIDDVCSPNPIDKKFEAFNFHVI
;
A
#
# COMPACT_ATOMS: atom_id res chain seq x y z
N MET A 1 6.79 -7.01 -18.33
CA MET A 1 7.36 -8.31 -17.85
C MET A 1 6.45 -9.46 -18.26
N GLU A 2 6.99 -10.68 -18.48
CA GLU A 2 6.16 -11.84 -18.77
C GLU A 2 5.37 -12.28 -17.53
N ILE A 3 4.12 -12.74 -17.73
CA ILE A 3 3.22 -13.13 -16.62
C ILE A 3 3.85 -14.20 -15.71
N LEU A 4 4.61 -15.13 -16.28
CA LEU A 4 5.27 -16.18 -15.50
C LEU A 4 6.34 -15.59 -14.55
N GLU A 5 7.05 -14.56 -14.96
CA GLU A 5 8.02 -13.85 -14.11
C GLU A 5 7.31 -13.10 -12.98
N LEU A 6 6.23 -12.38 -13.28
CA LEU A 6 5.43 -11.72 -12.24
C LEU A 6 4.92 -12.72 -11.20
N LYS A 7 4.44 -13.90 -11.62
CA LYS A 7 4.02 -14.97 -10.70
C LYS A 7 5.16 -15.49 -9.81
N LYS A 8 6.40 -15.54 -10.32
CA LYS A 8 7.57 -15.91 -9.52
C LYS A 8 7.86 -14.83 -8.48
N HIS A 9 7.87 -13.56 -8.87
CA HIS A 9 8.05 -12.45 -7.94
C HIS A 9 6.95 -12.42 -6.87
N ALA A 10 5.69 -12.64 -7.26
CA ALA A 10 4.58 -12.73 -6.30
C ALA A 10 4.78 -13.86 -5.28
N ASN A 11 5.33 -15.00 -5.73
CA ASN A 11 5.66 -16.10 -4.83
C ASN A 11 6.83 -15.73 -3.89
N ASP A 12 7.84 -15.02 -4.37
CA ASP A 12 8.96 -14.58 -3.54
C ASP A 12 8.51 -13.51 -2.53
N VAL A 13 7.62 -12.59 -2.93
CA VAL A 13 6.95 -11.65 -2.00
C VAL A 13 6.20 -12.41 -0.92
N ARG A 14 5.44 -13.46 -1.25
CA ARG A 14 4.72 -14.29 -0.25
C ARG A 14 5.66 -15.00 0.72
N LYS A 15 6.78 -15.55 0.22
CA LYS A 15 7.80 -16.18 1.09
C LYS A 15 8.37 -15.16 2.08
N GLY A 16 8.77 -13.97 1.58
CA GLY A 16 9.31 -12.91 2.44
C GLY A 16 8.30 -12.41 3.47
N ILE A 17 7.00 -12.37 3.16
CA ILE A 17 5.94 -12.07 4.15
C ILE A 17 5.97 -13.11 5.28
N ILE A 18 6.00 -14.39 4.95
CA ILE A 18 6.00 -15.47 5.94
C ILE A 18 7.29 -15.43 6.78
N GLU A 19 8.44 -15.23 6.15
CA GLU A 19 9.73 -15.12 6.84
C GLU A 19 9.76 -13.95 7.82
N ALA A 20 9.27 -12.78 7.40
CA ALA A 20 9.22 -11.59 8.24
C ALA A 20 8.29 -11.80 9.45
N VAL A 21 7.07 -12.28 9.24
CA VAL A 21 6.08 -12.51 10.31
C VAL A 21 6.53 -13.63 11.24
N HIS A 22 7.12 -14.70 10.70
CA HIS A 22 7.68 -15.81 11.50
C HIS A 22 8.85 -15.34 12.36
N GLY A 23 9.77 -14.56 11.79
CA GLY A 23 10.91 -13.99 12.54
C GLY A 23 10.43 -13.09 13.69
N ALA A 24 9.47 -12.21 13.42
CA ALA A 24 8.90 -11.30 14.41
C ALA A 24 8.01 -12.01 15.46
N LYS A 25 7.52 -13.21 15.18
CA LYS A 25 6.44 -13.89 15.95
C LYS A 25 5.21 -12.98 16.18
N ALA A 26 5.01 -12.03 15.30
CA ALA A 26 3.94 -11.04 15.36
C ALA A 26 3.76 -10.38 13.99
N GLY A 27 2.55 -9.95 13.66
CA GLY A 27 2.26 -9.24 12.41
C GLY A 27 0.91 -9.61 11.83
N HIS A 28 0.67 -9.15 10.62
CA HIS A 28 -0.59 -9.33 9.91
C HIS A 28 -0.38 -10.11 8.60
N PRO A 29 -0.21 -11.45 8.66
CA PRO A 29 0.06 -12.26 7.46
C PRO A 29 -1.11 -12.25 6.49
N GLY A 30 -2.36 -12.34 6.97
CA GLY A 30 -3.56 -12.42 6.13
C GLY A 30 -3.67 -11.26 5.16
N GLY A 31 -3.74 -10.02 5.67
CA GLY A 31 -3.84 -8.83 4.83
C GLY A 31 -2.60 -8.57 3.97
N SER A 32 -1.40 -9.00 4.42
CA SER A 32 -0.17 -8.91 3.62
C SER A 32 -0.18 -9.89 2.44
N LEU A 33 -0.60 -11.13 2.66
CA LEU A 33 -0.72 -12.16 1.62
C LEU A 33 -1.83 -11.84 0.62
N SER A 34 -2.97 -11.28 1.09
CA SER A 34 -4.06 -10.82 0.25
C SER A 34 -3.59 -9.79 -0.79
N ALA A 35 -2.73 -8.87 -0.38
CA ALA A 35 -2.21 -7.80 -1.22
C ALA A 35 -0.92 -8.17 -2.01
N ALA A 36 -0.41 -9.41 -1.90
CA ALA A 36 0.89 -9.79 -2.46
C ALA A 36 0.99 -9.58 -3.98
N ASP A 37 -0.07 -9.91 -4.73
CA ASP A 37 -0.11 -9.70 -6.18
C ASP A 37 -0.19 -8.22 -6.54
N ILE A 38 -0.93 -7.42 -5.75
CA ILE A 38 -1.03 -5.96 -5.92
C ILE A 38 0.35 -5.33 -5.73
N PHE A 39 1.05 -5.64 -4.63
CA PHE A 39 2.42 -5.17 -4.39
C PHE A 39 3.34 -5.58 -5.54
N THR A 40 3.25 -6.84 -5.97
CA THR A 40 4.11 -7.34 -7.05
C THR A 40 3.87 -6.59 -8.34
N TYR A 41 2.62 -6.45 -8.77
CA TYR A 41 2.31 -5.75 -10.01
C TYR A 41 2.79 -4.30 -9.97
N LEU A 42 2.50 -3.59 -8.88
CA LEU A 42 2.91 -2.19 -8.73
C LEU A 42 4.43 -2.02 -8.78
N TYR A 43 5.18 -2.77 -7.99
CA TYR A 43 6.62 -2.57 -7.85
C TYR A 43 7.47 -3.19 -8.98
N PHE A 44 6.95 -4.17 -9.70
CA PHE A 44 7.73 -4.87 -10.74
C PHE A 44 7.30 -4.53 -12.16
N GLU A 45 6.10 -3.99 -12.36
CA GLU A 45 5.57 -3.70 -13.70
C GLU A 45 5.06 -2.27 -13.86
N GLU A 46 4.18 -1.79 -12.97
CA GLU A 46 3.38 -0.58 -13.20
C GLU A 46 4.13 0.72 -12.84
N MET A 47 4.75 0.78 -11.66
CA MET A 47 5.28 2.03 -11.13
C MET A 47 6.60 2.44 -11.78
N ASN A 48 6.72 3.71 -12.13
CA ASN A 48 8.00 4.33 -12.50
C ASN A 48 8.84 4.58 -11.24
N ILE A 49 9.66 3.61 -10.88
CA ILE A 49 10.53 3.62 -9.69
C ILE A 49 11.94 3.14 -10.03
N ASP A 50 12.91 3.59 -9.24
CA ASP A 50 14.31 3.17 -9.34
C ASP A 50 14.85 2.85 -7.94
N PRO A 51 15.05 1.56 -7.60
CA PRO A 51 15.60 1.17 -6.29
C PRO A 51 17.00 1.73 -6.04
N ALA A 52 17.80 1.96 -7.08
CA ALA A 52 19.12 2.57 -6.94
C ALA A 52 19.06 4.06 -6.61
N ASN A 53 17.93 4.71 -6.93
CA ASN A 53 17.68 6.11 -6.60
C ASN A 53 16.28 6.28 -5.96
N PRO A 54 16.07 5.82 -4.73
CA PRO A 54 14.76 5.81 -4.07
C PRO A 54 14.22 7.22 -3.79
N LYS A 55 15.05 8.26 -3.93
CA LYS A 55 14.67 9.66 -3.71
C LYS A 55 14.44 10.43 -5.03
N LYS A 56 14.46 9.75 -6.19
CA LYS A 56 14.20 10.38 -7.47
C LYS A 56 12.89 11.17 -7.42
N GLU A 57 12.92 12.44 -7.84
CA GLU A 57 11.80 13.36 -7.62
C GLU A 57 10.57 13.08 -8.48
N ASP A 58 10.78 12.58 -9.70
CA ASP A 58 9.75 12.31 -10.71
C ASP A 58 9.25 10.85 -10.69
N ARG A 59 9.66 10.05 -9.69
CA ARG A 59 9.14 8.69 -9.53
C ARG A 59 7.71 8.69 -9.02
N ASP A 60 6.99 7.63 -9.29
CA ASP A 60 5.68 7.37 -8.68
C ASP A 60 5.79 7.21 -7.15
N ARG A 61 4.67 7.39 -6.46
CA ARG A 61 4.56 7.27 -5.01
C ARG A 61 3.57 6.17 -4.65
N PHE A 62 3.88 5.44 -3.58
CA PHE A 62 2.98 4.44 -3.02
C PHE A 62 2.72 4.69 -1.54
N VAL A 63 1.45 4.82 -1.17
CA VAL A 63 1.00 4.97 0.22
C VAL A 63 0.27 3.71 0.66
N LEU A 64 0.88 2.96 1.58
CA LEU A 64 0.20 1.84 2.23
C LEU A 64 -0.72 2.38 3.33
N SER A 65 -1.98 2.67 3.00
CA SER A 65 -2.94 3.23 3.96
C SER A 65 -3.26 2.23 5.07
N LYS A 66 -3.50 0.95 4.72
CA LYS A 66 -3.59 -0.16 5.69
C LYS A 66 -2.20 -0.56 6.21
N GLY A 67 -1.58 0.33 6.96
CA GLY A 67 -0.17 0.23 7.38
C GLY A 67 0.19 -1.04 8.16
N HIS A 68 -0.78 -1.71 8.77
CA HIS A 68 -0.57 -3.00 9.44
C HIS A 68 -0.07 -4.11 8.51
N THR A 69 -0.25 -3.98 7.18
CA THR A 69 0.26 -4.91 6.19
C THR A 69 1.68 -4.56 5.71
N ALA A 70 2.45 -3.85 6.53
CA ALA A 70 3.86 -3.55 6.31
C ALA A 70 4.72 -4.75 5.89
N PRO A 71 4.52 -6.00 6.42
CA PRO A 71 5.29 -7.15 5.95
C PRO A 71 5.17 -7.38 4.42
N GLY A 72 4.00 -7.12 3.84
CA GLY A 72 3.78 -7.20 2.39
C GLY A 72 4.58 -6.17 1.62
N LEU A 73 4.49 -4.91 2.04
CA LEU A 73 5.27 -3.82 1.44
C LEU A 73 6.77 -4.06 1.58
N TYR A 74 7.25 -4.44 2.75
CA TYR A 74 8.68 -4.67 2.98
C TYR A 74 9.20 -5.83 2.14
N SER A 75 8.42 -6.91 2.01
CA SER A 75 8.80 -8.02 1.14
C SER A 75 8.90 -7.59 -0.32
N ALA A 76 7.95 -6.80 -0.81
CA ALA A 76 8.01 -6.26 -2.17
C ALA A 76 9.22 -5.34 -2.38
N LEU A 77 9.48 -4.42 -1.45
CA LEU A 77 10.63 -3.51 -1.50
C LEU A 77 11.97 -4.28 -1.48
N ALA A 78 12.12 -5.25 -0.58
CA ALA A 78 13.33 -6.07 -0.49
C ALA A 78 13.57 -6.86 -1.79
N ASN A 79 12.56 -7.56 -2.29
CA ASN A 79 12.65 -8.31 -3.55
C ASN A 79 12.85 -7.40 -4.78
N ARG A 80 12.42 -6.14 -4.71
CA ARG A 80 12.67 -5.14 -5.75
C ARG A 80 14.08 -4.54 -5.68
N GLY A 81 14.80 -4.75 -4.56
CA GLY A 81 16.19 -4.35 -4.39
C GLY A 81 16.42 -3.05 -3.61
N TYR A 82 15.44 -2.57 -2.84
CA TYR A 82 15.62 -1.39 -1.97
C TYR A 82 16.49 -1.68 -0.75
N PHE A 83 16.47 -2.91 -0.26
CA PHE A 83 17.30 -3.40 0.85
C PHE A 83 17.40 -4.93 0.80
N PRO A 84 18.33 -5.56 1.56
CA PRO A 84 18.53 -7.01 1.50
C PRO A 84 17.30 -7.81 1.96
N VAL A 85 16.92 -8.84 1.18
CA VAL A 85 15.86 -9.79 1.58
C VAL A 85 16.16 -10.47 2.91
N ALA A 86 17.45 -10.71 3.21
CA ALA A 86 17.90 -11.30 4.46
C ALA A 86 17.54 -10.50 5.71
N ASP A 87 17.15 -9.22 5.57
CA ASP A 87 16.76 -8.37 6.69
C ASP A 87 15.29 -8.60 7.11
N LEU A 88 14.46 -9.21 6.25
CA LEU A 88 13.03 -9.41 6.51
C LEU A 88 12.73 -10.10 7.86
N PRO A 89 13.47 -11.15 8.29
CA PRO A 89 13.26 -11.79 9.59
C PRO A 89 13.49 -10.87 10.80
N THR A 90 14.11 -9.70 10.61
CA THR A 90 14.36 -8.73 11.70
C THR A 90 13.15 -7.81 11.97
N LEU A 91 12.05 -7.99 11.26
CA LEU A 91 10.80 -7.23 11.45
C LEU A 91 10.48 -7.10 12.94
N ARG A 92 10.22 -5.88 13.42
CA ARG A 92 9.84 -5.55 14.81
C ARG A 92 10.89 -5.88 15.87
N HIS A 93 12.06 -6.38 15.52
CA HIS A 93 13.12 -6.58 16.49
C HIS A 93 13.68 -5.25 16.99
N LEU A 94 14.13 -5.22 18.22
CA LEU A 94 14.79 -4.03 18.78
C LEU A 94 16.01 -3.67 17.94
N GLY A 95 16.10 -2.43 17.52
CA GLY A 95 17.19 -1.93 16.66
C GLY A 95 17.01 -2.19 15.16
N SER A 96 15.99 -2.96 14.75
CA SER A 96 15.66 -3.10 13.33
C SER A 96 15.01 -1.82 12.77
N TYR A 97 15.34 -1.48 11.54
CA TYR A 97 14.67 -0.40 10.80
C TYR A 97 13.29 -0.83 10.25
N LEU A 98 13.01 -2.15 10.18
CA LEU A 98 11.74 -2.71 9.75
C LEU A 98 10.71 -2.65 10.87
N GLN A 99 10.07 -1.51 11.00
CA GLN A 99 9.06 -1.23 12.01
C GLN A 99 7.77 -2.03 11.76
N GLY A 100 6.93 -2.19 12.78
CA GLY A 100 5.64 -2.88 12.66
C GLY A 100 4.64 -2.21 11.70
N HIS A 101 4.83 -0.93 11.42
CA HIS A 101 4.14 -0.13 10.41
C HIS A 101 5.17 0.60 9.55
N PRO A 102 4.82 1.01 8.32
CA PRO A 102 5.77 1.71 7.46
C PRO A 102 6.32 2.98 8.10
N CYS A 103 7.63 3.17 8.00
CA CYS A 103 8.28 4.37 8.51
C CYS A 103 9.14 5.00 7.40
N LEU A 104 8.71 6.16 6.92
CA LEU A 104 9.39 6.94 5.88
C LEU A 104 10.84 7.28 6.23
N GLN A 105 11.13 7.49 7.53
CA GLN A 105 12.46 7.92 7.97
C GLN A 105 13.47 6.79 8.00
N HIS A 106 13.03 5.53 8.12
CA HIS A 106 13.91 4.41 8.37
C HIS A 106 13.96 3.40 7.23
N VAL A 107 12.87 3.21 6.48
CA VAL A 107 12.79 2.16 5.46
C VAL A 107 12.93 2.73 4.06
N PRO A 108 13.99 2.36 3.31
CA PRO A 108 14.14 2.79 1.92
C PRO A 108 12.94 2.38 1.06
N GLY A 109 12.46 3.30 0.24
CA GLY A 109 11.33 3.06 -0.66
C GLY A 109 9.93 3.25 -0.03
N VAL A 110 9.85 3.54 1.27
CA VAL A 110 8.59 3.94 1.92
C VAL A 110 8.34 5.42 1.71
N ASP A 111 7.17 5.78 1.18
CA ASP A 111 6.80 7.16 0.86
C ASP A 111 6.05 7.88 1.98
N MET A 112 5.44 7.13 2.89
CA MET A 112 4.68 7.68 4.01
C MET A 112 4.72 6.76 5.22
N SER A 113 4.93 7.32 6.41
CA SER A 113 4.67 6.60 7.65
C SER A 113 3.17 6.49 7.87
N SER A 114 2.66 5.27 7.98
CA SER A 114 1.24 4.96 8.15
C SER A 114 0.99 4.00 9.31
N GLY A 115 -0.27 3.76 9.65
CA GLY A 115 -0.66 2.88 10.75
C GLY A 115 -2.01 3.26 11.37
N SER A 116 -2.35 4.54 11.40
CA SER A 116 -3.70 4.99 11.71
C SER A 116 -4.56 4.83 10.48
N LEU A 117 -5.54 3.92 10.53
CA LEU A 117 -6.41 3.61 9.40
C LEU A 117 -7.18 4.85 8.93
N GLY A 118 -7.42 4.92 7.63
CA GLY A 118 -8.12 6.03 6.98
C GLY A 118 -7.25 7.27 6.70
N GLN A 119 -6.04 7.39 7.29
CA GLN A 119 -5.20 8.58 7.13
C GLN A 119 -4.35 8.55 5.84
N GLY A 120 -3.98 7.37 5.38
CA GLY A 120 -3.07 7.22 4.23
C GLY A 120 -3.63 7.82 2.94
N ILE A 121 -4.90 7.63 2.67
CA ILE A 121 -5.54 8.19 1.46
C ILE A 121 -5.48 9.73 1.44
N SER A 122 -5.64 10.39 2.59
CA SER A 122 -5.53 11.86 2.66
C SER A 122 -4.13 12.35 2.30
N ALA A 123 -3.09 11.64 2.77
CA ALA A 123 -1.72 11.95 2.37
C ALA A 123 -1.48 11.68 0.88
N ALA A 124 -2.01 10.58 0.33
CA ALA A 124 -1.94 10.28 -1.09
C ALA A 124 -2.60 11.38 -1.94
N VAL A 125 -3.78 11.86 -1.52
CA VAL A 125 -4.47 13.01 -2.14
C VAL A 125 -3.59 14.26 -2.11
N GLY A 126 -2.94 14.55 -0.97
CA GLY A 126 -2.00 15.66 -0.83
C GLY A 126 -0.80 15.54 -1.77
N MET A 127 -0.22 14.33 -1.90
CA MET A 127 0.90 14.06 -2.82
C MET A 127 0.48 14.24 -4.28
N ALA A 128 -0.70 13.72 -4.68
CA ALA A 128 -1.23 13.86 -6.04
C ALA A 128 -1.50 15.33 -6.41
N LEU A 129 -2.09 16.08 -5.49
CA LEU A 129 -2.29 17.52 -5.66
C LEU A 129 -0.95 18.27 -5.74
N GLY A 130 0.00 17.91 -4.88
CA GLY A 130 1.35 18.50 -4.86
C GLY A 130 2.11 18.27 -6.17
N ALA A 131 1.99 17.07 -6.78
CA ALA A 131 2.54 16.79 -8.10
C ALA A 131 2.00 17.75 -9.14
N ARG A 132 0.68 17.92 -9.23
CA ARG A 132 0.03 18.84 -10.18
C ARG A 132 0.43 20.29 -9.97
N LEU A 133 0.48 20.75 -8.73
CA LEU A 133 0.89 22.13 -8.40
C LEU A 133 2.35 22.41 -8.73
N SER A 134 3.19 21.36 -8.68
CA SER A 134 4.63 21.46 -9.01
C SER A 134 4.92 21.17 -10.49
N GLY A 135 3.90 20.92 -11.32
CA GLY A 135 4.08 20.58 -12.73
C GLY A 135 4.79 19.24 -12.95
N LYS A 136 4.69 18.31 -11.98
CA LYS A 136 5.26 16.96 -12.07
C LYS A 136 4.21 15.97 -12.53
N ASP A 137 4.62 14.96 -13.29
CA ASP A 137 3.75 14.00 -13.98
C ASP A 137 3.82 12.59 -13.37
N PHE A 138 4.09 12.49 -12.06
CA PHE A 138 4.07 11.21 -11.38
C PHE A 138 2.67 10.85 -10.86
N ARG A 139 2.42 9.57 -10.79
CA ARG A 139 1.21 8.99 -10.20
C ARG A 139 1.40 8.68 -8.72
N VAL A 140 0.29 8.69 -8.00
CA VAL A 140 0.24 8.27 -6.59
C VAL A 140 -0.74 7.11 -6.47
N TYR A 141 -0.25 6.02 -5.93
CA TYR A 141 -1.03 4.82 -5.64
C TYR A 141 -1.25 4.71 -4.14
N THR A 142 -2.45 4.35 -3.72
CA THR A 142 -2.72 4.07 -2.31
C THR A 142 -3.53 2.79 -2.17
N LEU A 143 -3.17 1.97 -1.17
CA LEU A 143 -3.81 0.70 -0.89
C LEU A 143 -4.52 0.76 0.47
N LEU A 144 -5.83 0.58 0.44
CA LEU A 144 -6.72 0.53 1.60
C LEU A 144 -7.22 -0.90 1.83
N GLY A 145 -7.68 -1.18 3.04
CA GLY A 145 -8.48 -2.36 3.33
C GLY A 145 -9.98 -2.06 3.30
N ASP A 146 -10.79 -3.08 3.09
CA ASP A 146 -12.25 -2.96 3.12
C ASP A 146 -12.78 -2.54 4.51
N GLY A 147 -12.22 -3.08 5.60
CA GLY A 147 -12.52 -2.59 6.95
C GLY A 147 -11.98 -1.17 7.23
N GLU A 148 -10.87 -0.79 6.59
CA GLU A 148 -10.33 0.56 6.73
C GLU A 148 -11.26 1.63 6.16
N ILE A 149 -11.97 1.34 5.08
CA ILE A 149 -12.86 2.32 4.47
C ILE A 149 -14.15 2.61 5.28
N GLU A 150 -14.33 1.98 6.42
CA GLU A 150 -15.34 2.37 7.42
C GLU A 150 -14.98 3.69 8.10
N GLU A 151 -13.71 4.09 8.09
CA GLU A 151 -13.26 5.38 8.61
C GLU A 151 -13.80 6.55 7.78
N GLY A 152 -14.47 7.51 8.41
CA GLY A 152 -15.06 8.69 7.75
C GLY A 152 -14.05 9.51 6.95
N GLN A 153 -12.81 9.57 7.43
CA GLN A 153 -11.68 10.24 6.78
C GLN A 153 -11.45 9.77 5.33
N VAL A 154 -11.70 8.50 5.02
CA VAL A 154 -11.58 7.96 3.66
C VAL A 154 -12.53 8.67 2.70
N TRP A 155 -13.75 8.88 3.13
CA TRP A 155 -14.80 9.52 2.32
C TRP A 155 -14.60 11.03 2.18
N GLU A 156 -14.07 11.69 3.20
CA GLU A 156 -13.63 13.09 3.12
C GLU A 156 -12.53 13.26 2.06
N ALA A 157 -11.53 12.37 2.07
CA ALA A 157 -10.46 12.38 1.08
C ALA A 157 -10.98 12.06 -0.34
N ALA A 158 -11.87 11.07 -0.47
CA ALA A 158 -12.47 10.70 -1.75
C ALA A 158 -13.29 11.86 -2.35
N MET A 159 -14.10 12.51 -1.54
CA MET A 159 -14.88 13.68 -1.96
C MET A 159 -13.97 14.79 -2.49
N PHE A 160 -12.91 15.09 -1.78
CA PHE A 160 -11.95 16.13 -2.19
C PHE A 160 -11.21 15.73 -3.49
N ALA A 161 -10.75 14.49 -3.59
CA ALA A 161 -10.05 13.98 -4.78
C ALA A 161 -10.93 14.06 -6.03
N GLY A 162 -12.19 13.61 -5.92
CA GLY A 162 -13.16 13.69 -7.00
C GLY A 162 -13.50 15.14 -7.39
N HIS A 163 -13.69 16.03 -6.40
CA HIS A 163 -13.90 17.46 -6.65
C HIS A 163 -12.74 18.09 -7.41
N ARG A 164 -11.51 17.75 -7.03
CA ARG A 164 -10.26 18.25 -7.65
C ARG A 164 -9.90 17.52 -8.95
N LYS A 165 -10.64 16.46 -9.30
CA LYS A 165 -10.39 15.62 -10.48
C LYS A 165 -8.91 15.18 -10.53
N LEU A 166 -8.45 14.55 -9.46
CA LEU A 166 -7.06 14.09 -9.34
C LEU A 166 -6.86 12.80 -10.14
N ASP A 167 -6.66 12.93 -11.45
CA ASP A 167 -6.47 11.84 -12.41
C ASP A 167 -5.11 11.13 -12.31
N ASN A 168 -4.21 11.67 -11.51
CA ASN A 168 -2.94 11.06 -11.15
C ASN A 168 -2.98 10.30 -9.80
N LEU A 169 -4.16 10.11 -9.20
CA LEU A 169 -4.38 9.31 -7.99
C LEU A 169 -5.08 8.00 -8.33
N VAL A 170 -4.48 6.89 -7.93
CA VAL A 170 -5.08 5.54 -8.03
C VAL A 170 -5.36 5.03 -6.63
N VAL A 171 -6.62 4.77 -6.32
CA VAL A 171 -7.07 4.20 -5.05
C VAL A 171 -7.41 2.73 -5.25
N ILE A 172 -6.74 1.87 -4.51
CA ILE A 172 -6.96 0.43 -4.55
C ILE A 172 -7.56 0.01 -3.22
N VAL A 173 -8.63 -0.77 -3.24
CA VAL A 173 -9.24 -1.36 -2.05
C VAL A 173 -9.03 -2.87 -2.09
N ASP A 174 -8.30 -3.40 -1.11
CA ASP A 174 -8.21 -4.85 -0.88
C ASP A 174 -9.50 -5.31 -0.19
N ASN A 175 -10.46 -5.70 -1.02
CA ASN A 175 -11.76 -6.20 -0.58
C ASN A 175 -11.68 -7.70 -0.29
N ASN A 176 -10.96 -8.04 0.80
CA ASN A 176 -10.74 -9.45 1.16
C ASN A 176 -11.87 -10.06 2.00
N GLY A 177 -12.87 -9.28 2.37
CA GLY A 177 -14.06 -9.72 3.10
C GLY A 177 -13.83 -10.03 4.58
N LEU A 178 -12.67 -9.65 5.13
CA LEU A 178 -12.30 -9.93 6.50
C LEU A 178 -11.85 -8.67 7.25
N GLN A 179 -12.35 -8.50 8.46
CA GLN A 179 -11.91 -7.46 9.39
C GLN A 179 -11.49 -8.11 10.71
N ILE A 180 -10.17 -8.03 11.03
CA ILE A 180 -9.56 -8.68 12.20
C ILE A 180 -9.88 -10.19 12.17
N ASP A 181 -10.76 -10.66 13.04
CA ASP A 181 -11.09 -12.08 13.22
C ASP A 181 -12.50 -12.44 12.70
N GLY A 182 -13.19 -11.51 12.01
CA GLY A 182 -14.56 -11.69 11.54
C GLY A 182 -14.74 -11.42 10.04
N ARG A 183 -15.88 -11.85 9.52
CA ARG A 183 -16.32 -11.45 8.18
C ARG A 183 -16.72 -9.98 8.23
N ILE A 184 -16.35 -9.24 7.21
CA ILE A 184 -16.65 -7.81 7.13
C ILE A 184 -18.16 -7.52 7.25
N ASP A 185 -19.00 -8.38 6.67
CA ASP A 185 -20.45 -8.23 6.73
C ASP A 185 -21.04 -8.44 8.15
N ASP A 186 -20.33 -9.20 9.00
CA ASP A 186 -20.77 -9.46 10.39
C ASP A 186 -20.26 -8.37 11.35
N VAL A 187 -19.27 -7.57 10.93
CA VAL A 187 -18.70 -6.47 11.73
C VAL A 187 -19.35 -5.15 11.34
N CYS A 188 -19.06 -4.65 10.15
CA CYS A 188 -19.67 -3.44 9.58
C CYS A 188 -19.46 -3.45 8.06
N SER A 189 -20.48 -3.80 7.28
CA SER A 189 -20.32 -3.93 5.83
C SER A 189 -20.10 -2.60 5.13
N PRO A 190 -18.96 -2.41 4.43
CA PRO A 190 -18.71 -1.20 3.66
C PRO A 190 -19.40 -1.21 2.30
N ASN A 191 -20.11 -2.27 1.95
CA ASN A 191 -20.75 -2.44 0.63
C ASN A 191 -21.93 -1.46 0.40
N PRO A 192 -22.23 -1.10 -0.87
CA PRO A 192 -21.45 -1.38 -2.08
C PRO A 192 -20.27 -0.41 -2.24
N ILE A 193 -19.05 -0.92 -2.25
CA ILE A 193 -17.82 -0.10 -2.27
C ILE A 193 -17.69 0.64 -3.61
N ASP A 194 -17.89 -0.07 -4.71
CA ASP A 194 -17.83 0.46 -6.08
C ASP A 194 -18.76 1.68 -6.26
N LYS A 195 -20.02 1.55 -5.86
CA LYS A 195 -21.02 2.62 -5.99
C LYS A 195 -20.69 3.85 -5.14
N LYS A 196 -20.09 3.65 -3.98
CA LYS A 196 -19.65 4.75 -3.12
C LYS A 196 -18.55 5.57 -3.77
N PHE A 197 -17.52 4.93 -4.33
CA PHE A 197 -16.46 5.63 -5.06
C PHE A 197 -16.96 6.26 -6.36
N GLU A 198 -17.84 5.59 -7.12
CA GLU A 198 -18.51 6.18 -8.29
C GLU A 198 -19.25 7.47 -7.92
N ALA A 199 -19.96 7.50 -6.78
CA ALA A 199 -20.69 8.69 -6.31
C ALA A 199 -19.77 9.88 -6.01
N PHE A 200 -18.49 9.63 -5.71
CA PHE A 200 -17.45 10.66 -5.59
C PHE A 200 -16.72 10.95 -6.90
N ASN A 201 -17.26 10.52 -8.03
CA ASN A 201 -16.71 10.73 -9.39
C ASN A 201 -15.39 10.00 -9.66
N PHE A 202 -15.11 8.90 -8.99
CA PHE A 202 -14.03 8.00 -9.38
C PHE A 202 -14.45 7.16 -10.59
N HIS A 203 -13.50 6.91 -11.48
CA HIS A 203 -13.64 5.83 -12.45
C HIS A 203 -13.30 4.52 -11.76
N VAL A 204 -14.29 3.65 -11.60
CA VAL A 204 -14.15 2.38 -10.86
C VAL A 204 -14.05 1.22 -11.84
N ILE A 205 -13.13 0.31 -11.61
CA ILE A 205 -12.91 -0.90 -12.42
C ILE A 205 -12.85 -2.13 -11.53
#